data_b4095da93cdcf130f72c979c449a0453
#
_entry.id   b4095da93cdcf130f72c979c449a0453
#
_cell.length_a   1.000
_cell.length_b   1.000
_cell.length_c   1.000
_cell.angle_alpha   90.00
_cell.angle_beta   90.00
_cell.angle_gamma   90.00
#
_symmetry.space_group_name_H-M   'P 1'
#
loop_
_entity.id
_entity.type
_entity.pdbx_description
1 polymer ?
#
loop_
_entity_poly.entity_id
_entity_poly.type
_entity_poly.pdbx_seq_one_letter_code
_entity_poly.pdbx_strand_id
1 'polypeptide(L)'
;SKRIAEAIRSQVSLLAASPVFSEGTSVNYEAAANDAAKVLDRIGGVNGMSATGNNWFAQTTEIDNLRSGAVPQEILWRGSRTNGAEDWNLGLNQEADNFPPTLYGRGRINPTQNLVEAFPTSTGYPITDSRSAYDVDHPYANRDPRLDMYIIHDGSRYKGKEIKTDITTTGNDDGLNKISTSTRTGYYMKKLLREDCDPNPNSQNAKYHYPVYIRYTEIFLNYAEAANEAWGPKGSGSHAYSAYDVIKAIRDRAGITDVA
;
A
#
# COMPACT_ATOMS: atom_id res chain seq x y z
N SER A 1 22.04 9.17 -2.35
CA SER A 1 22.36 8.85 -3.73
C SER A 1 21.57 9.74 -4.71
N LYS A 2 22.03 9.85 -5.97
CA LYS A 2 21.39 10.70 -6.99
C LYS A 2 19.89 10.39 -7.18
N ARG A 3 19.51 9.09 -7.24
CA ARG A 3 18.10 8.68 -7.40
C ARG A 3 17.20 9.17 -6.25
N ILE A 4 17.67 9.15 -5.03
CA ILE A 4 16.90 9.65 -3.86
C ILE A 4 16.69 11.16 -3.99
N ALA A 5 17.72 11.92 -4.34
CA ALA A 5 17.61 13.37 -4.53
C ALA A 5 16.62 13.73 -5.66
N GLU A 6 16.65 13.00 -6.77
CA GLU A 6 15.70 13.18 -7.87
C GLU A 6 14.26 12.83 -7.44
N ALA A 7 14.06 11.79 -6.64
CA ALA A 7 12.74 11.44 -6.11
C ALA A 7 12.18 12.51 -5.15
N ILE A 8 13.01 13.00 -4.23
CA ILE A 8 12.63 14.11 -3.34
C ILE A 8 12.31 15.36 -4.17
N ARG A 9 13.09 15.64 -5.20
CA ARG A 9 12.82 16.76 -6.10
C ARG A 9 11.46 16.61 -6.78
N SER A 10 11.08 15.42 -7.24
CA SER A 10 9.75 15.17 -7.80
C SER A 10 8.62 15.52 -6.83
N GLN A 11 8.75 15.12 -5.55
CA GLN A 11 7.77 15.47 -4.51
C GLN A 11 7.70 16.99 -4.28
N VAL A 12 8.86 17.64 -4.15
CA VAL A 12 8.94 19.10 -3.92
C VAL A 12 8.41 19.89 -5.12
N SER A 13 8.75 19.48 -6.35
CA SER A 13 8.27 20.16 -7.56
C SER A 13 6.75 20.05 -7.71
N LEU A 14 6.17 18.88 -7.42
CA LEU A 14 4.71 18.72 -7.45
C LEU A 14 4.02 19.60 -6.41
N LEU A 15 4.56 19.62 -5.19
CA LEU A 15 4.03 20.47 -4.12
C LEU A 15 4.12 21.96 -4.49
N ALA A 16 5.26 22.40 -5.03
CA ALA A 16 5.47 23.78 -5.45
C ALA A 16 4.57 24.22 -6.61
N ALA A 17 4.22 23.28 -7.51
CA ALA A 17 3.29 23.54 -8.61
C ALA A 17 1.82 23.60 -8.17
N SER A 18 1.49 23.11 -6.97
CA SER A 18 0.11 23.10 -6.47
C SER A 18 -0.42 24.52 -6.22
N PRO A 19 -1.74 24.77 -6.35
CA PRO A 19 -2.32 26.12 -6.23
C PRO A 19 -1.99 26.81 -4.91
N VAL A 20 -1.80 26.06 -3.82
CA VAL A 20 -1.51 26.62 -2.49
C VAL A 20 -0.11 27.22 -2.42
N PHE A 21 0.86 26.69 -3.18
CA PHE A 21 2.28 27.05 -3.10
C PHE A 21 2.84 27.66 -4.38
N SER A 22 2.01 27.85 -5.41
CA SER A 22 2.46 28.35 -6.72
C SER A 22 2.80 29.85 -6.74
N GLU A 23 2.35 30.63 -5.76
CA GLU A 23 2.73 32.06 -5.67
C GLU A 23 4.22 32.20 -5.37
N GLY A 24 4.92 32.95 -6.24
CA GLY A 24 6.36 33.24 -6.10
C GLY A 24 7.30 32.12 -6.54
N THR A 25 6.81 31.05 -7.16
CA THR A 25 7.62 30.01 -7.78
C THR A 25 7.52 30.03 -9.30
N SER A 26 8.62 29.66 -9.98
CA SER A 26 8.62 29.38 -11.43
C SER A 26 8.33 27.90 -11.75
N VAL A 27 8.12 27.07 -10.75
CA VAL A 27 7.81 25.65 -10.94
C VAL A 27 6.33 25.52 -11.32
N ASN A 28 6.08 24.81 -12.40
CA ASN A 28 4.75 24.48 -12.90
C ASN A 28 4.58 22.95 -12.99
N TYR A 29 3.40 22.48 -13.34
CA TYR A 29 3.11 21.06 -13.45
C TYR A 29 3.93 20.37 -14.54
N GLU A 30 4.29 21.03 -15.64
CA GLU A 30 5.18 20.49 -16.65
C GLU A 30 6.59 20.22 -16.07
N ALA A 31 7.13 21.14 -15.30
CA ALA A 31 8.41 20.96 -14.61
C ALA A 31 8.33 19.80 -13.59
N ALA A 32 7.23 19.71 -12.84
CA ALA A 32 7.00 18.63 -11.89
C ALA A 32 6.89 17.26 -12.58
N ALA A 33 6.17 17.16 -13.71
CA ALA A 33 6.09 15.95 -14.51
C ALA A 33 7.47 15.53 -15.04
N ASN A 34 8.25 16.48 -15.57
CA ASN A 34 9.60 16.24 -16.07
C ASN A 34 10.55 15.76 -14.94
N ASP A 35 10.41 16.27 -13.72
CA ASP A 35 11.23 15.83 -12.58
C ASP A 35 10.86 14.41 -12.14
N ALA A 36 9.58 14.04 -12.13
CA ALA A 36 9.14 12.68 -11.87
C ALA A 36 9.60 11.71 -12.97
N ALA A 37 9.44 12.08 -14.23
CA ALA A 37 9.86 11.27 -15.38
C ALA A 37 11.35 10.93 -15.34
N LYS A 38 12.24 11.84 -14.90
CA LYS A 38 13.68 11.54 -14.75
C LYS A 38 13.97 10.33 -13.88
N VAL A 39 13.12 10.09 -12.86
CA VAL A 39 13.25 8.93 -11.98
C VAL A 39 12.71 7.68 -12.68
N LEU A 40 11.55 7.80 -13.32
CA LEU A 40 10.83 6.68 -13.95
C LEU A 40 11.55 6.16 -15.21
N ASP A 41 12.11 7.05 -16.02
CA ASP A 41 12.83 6.67 -17.25
C ASP A 41 14.05 5.79 -16.96
N ARG A 42 14.67 5.92 -15.78
CA ARG A 42 15.77 5.05 -15.33
C ARG A 42 15.39 3.59 -15.14
N ILE A 43 14.13 3.32 -14.93
CA ILE A 43 13.60 1.95 -14.78
C ILE A 43 12.81 1.49 -16.01
N GLY A 44 12.77 2.30 -17.07
CA GLY A 44 12.03 1.98 -18.30
C GLY A 44 10.58 2.48 -18.32
N GLY A 45 10.28 3.53 -17.53
CA GLY A 45 8.95 4.12 -17.45
C GLY A 45 7.92 3.12 -16.92
N VAL A 46 6.72 3.12 -17.49
CA VAL A 46 5.61 2.22 -17.10
C VAL A 46 6.00 0.74 -17.21
N ASN A 47 6.82 0.36 -18.21
CA ASN A 47 7.27 -1.02 -18.38
C ASN A 47 8.20 -1.51 -17.26
N GLY A 48 8.83 -0.60 -16.53
CA GLY A 48 9.68 -0.92 -15.39
C GLY A 48 8.94 -0.94 -14.04
N MET A 49 7.61 -0.83 -14.06
CA MET A 49 6.80 -0.89 -12.84
C MET A 49 6.91 -2.28 -12.21
N SER A 50 7.22 -2.32 -10.91
CA SER A 50 7.32 -3.58 -10.17
C SER A 50 5.98 -4.32 -10.16
N ALA A 51 5.96 -5.58 -10.59
CA ALA A 51 4.75 -6.42 -10.57
C ALA A 51 4.23 -6.65 -9.15
N THR A 52 5.12 -6.65 -8.15
CA THR A 52 4.80 -6.87 -6.74
C THR A 52 4.63 -5.57 -5.95
N GLY A 53 4.55 -4.42 -6.63
CA GLY A 53 4.55 -3.12 -5.97
C GLY A 53 3.35 -2.84 -5.06
N ASN A 54 2.20 -3.47 -5.28
CA ASN A 54 1.03 -3.35 -4.42
C ASN A 54 1.11 -4.19 -3.13
N ASN A 55 1.91 -5.27 -3.13
CA ASN A 55 2.11 -6.14 -1.97
C ASN A 55 3.60 -6.34 -1.61
N TRP A 56 4.44 -5.35 -1.90
CA TRP A 56 5.89 -5.41 -1.66
C TRP A 56 6.26 -5.85 -0.22
N PHE A 57 5.45 -5.48 0.76
CA PHE A 57 5.65 -5.81 2.18
C PHE A 57 5.42 -7.31 2.49
N ALA A 58 4.75 -8.04 1.60
CA ALA A 58 4.56 -9.49 1.69
C ALA A 58 5.63 -10.28 0.94
N GLN A 59 6.57 -9.59 0.22
CA GLN A 59 7.66 -10.23 -0.50
C GLN A 59 8.83 -10.54 0.46
N THR A 60 8.62 -11.54 1.31
CA THR A 60 9.51 -11.84 2.44
C THR A 60 10.93 -12.14 2.00
N THR A 61 11.11 -12.85 0.89
CA THR A 61 12.46 -13.16 0.33
C THR A 61 13.19 -11.88 -0.07
N GLU A 62 12.51 -10.93 -0.72
CA GLU A 62 13.12 -9.66 -1.10
C GLU A 62 13.43 -8.81 0.13
N ILE A 63 12.52 -8.78 1.11
CA ILE A 63 12.72 -8.03 2.36
C ILE A 63 13.90 -8.60 3.15
N ASP A 64 14.03 -9.91 3.27
CA ASP A 64 15.13 -10.53 4.00
C ASP A 64 16.48 -10.34 3.29
N ASN A 65 16.50 -10.27 1.97
CA ASN A 65 17.69 -9.96 1.17
C ASN A 65 18.18 -8.51 1.29
N LEU A 66 17.38 -7.61 1.88
CA LEU A 66 17.86 -6.24 2.17
C LEU A 66 19.13 -6.22 3.06
N ARG A 67 19.42 -7.32 3.76
CA ARG A 67 20.69 -7.52 4.48
C ARG A 67 21.91 -7.50 3.57
N SER A 68 21.80 -8.01 2.35
CA SER A 68 22.87 -8.02 1.34
C SER A 68 22.99 -6.70 0.56
N GLY A 69 22.19 -5.69 0.90
CA GLY A 69 22.12 -4.44 0.16
C GLY A 69 21.18 -4.46 -1.05
N ALA A 70 20.56 -5.60 -1.36
CA ALA A 70 19.50 -5.67 -2.34
C ALA A 70 18.31 -4.82 -1.88
N VAL A 71 17.62 -4.19 -2.84
CA VAL A 71 16.43 -3.39 -2.57
C VAL A 71 15.32 -3.95 -3.44
N PRO A 72 14.13 -4.26 -2.88
CA PRO A 72 12.98 -4.63 -3.68
C PRO A 72 12.75 -3.61 -4.79
N GLN A 73 12.39 -4.06 -5.96
CA GLN A 73 12.22 -3.21 -7.15
C GLN A 73 11.26 -2.03 -6.89
N GLU A 74 10.26 -2.22 -6.04
CA GLU A 74 9.31 -1.19 -5.65
C GLU A 74 9.90 -0.11 -4.73
N ILE A 75 10.96 -0.41 -3.95
CA ILE A 75 11.50 0.50 -2.94
C ILE A 75 12.60 1.36 -3.55
N LEU A 76 12.39 2.66 -3.60
CA LEU A 76 13.39 3.64 -4.04
C LEU A 76 14.28 4.10 -2.88
N TRP A 77 13.69 4.40 -1.73
CA TRP A 77 14.40 4.83 -0.54
C TRP A 77 13.79 4.23 0.73
N ARG A 78 14.62 3.63 1.52
CA ARG A 78 14.28 3.06 2.83
C ARG A 78 15.20 3.59 3.90
N GLY A 79 14.77 3.52 5.15
CA GLY A 79 15.63 3.75 6.31
C GLY A 79 16.76 2.73 6.37
N SER A 80 17.85 3.12 6.97
CA SER A 80 18.89 2.18 7.35
C SER A 80 18.35 1.28 8.45
N ARG A 81 18.75 0.03 8.38
CA ARG A 81 18.55 -0.88 9.48
C ARG A 81 19.46 -0.45 10.63
N THR A 82 18.89 -0.28 11.81
CA THR A 82 19.68 -0.20 13.03
C THR A 82 20.19 -1.60 13.38
N ASN A 83 21.43 -1.72 13.80
CA ASN A 83 22.03 -3.03 14.09
C ASN A 83 21.65 -3.48 15.50
N GLY A 84 21.07 -4.69 15.66
CA GLY A 84 20.99 -5.36 16.94
C GLY A 84 19.61 -5.81 17.38
N ALA A 85 19.45 -6.05 18.69
CA ALA A 85 18.25 -6.56 19.33
C ALA A 85 17.01 -5.67 19.14
N GLU A 86 17.20 -4.37 18.94
CA GLU A 86 16.11 -3.41 18.72
C GLU A 86 15.34 -3.71 17.44
N ASP A 87 16.02 -4.07 16.34
CA ASP A 87 15.34 -4.42 15.08
C ASP A 87 14.54 -5.72 15.20
N TRP A 88 15.07 -6.67 15.96
CA TRP A 88 14.38 -7.92 16.24
C TRP A 88 13.12 -7.70 17.06
N ASN A 89 13.23 -6.91 18.12
CA ASN A 89 12.09 -6.57 18.98
C ASN A 89 11.05 -5.72 18.23
N LEU A 90 11.47 -4.78 17.39
CA LEU A 90 10.56 -3.99 16.55
C LEU A 90 9.76 -4.88 15.59
N GLY A 91 10.40 -5.84 14.94
CA GLY A 91 9.75 -6.79 14.06
C GLY A 91 8.69 -7.60 14.79
N LEU A 92 8.99 -8.11 15.98
CA LEU A 92 8.01 -8.84 16.78
C LEU A 92 6.89 -7.92 17.28
N ASN A 93 7.21 -6.71 17.71
CA ASN A 93 6.25 -5.78 18.27
C ASN A 93 5.21 -5.30 17.25
N GLN A 94 5.58 -5.15 15.99
CA GLN A 94 4.63 -4.72 14.96
C GLN A 94 3.48 -5.73 14.80
N GLU A 95 3.79 -7.02 14.73
CA GLU A 95 2.80 -8.09 14.66
C GLU A 95 2.09 -8.28 16.00
N ALA A 96 2.82 -8.31 17.12
CA ALA A 96 2.23 -8.42 18.45
C ALA A 96 1.27 -7.27 18.78
N ASP A 97 1.52 -6.08 18.24
CA ASP A 97 0.62 -4.95 18.43
C ASP A 97 -0.62 -5.01 17.51
N ASN A 98 -0.52 -5.61 16.31
CA ASN A 98 -1.54 -5.42 15.29
C ASN A 98 -2.25 -6.70 14.82
N PHE A 99 -1.69 -7.89 15.07
CA PHE A 99 -2.43 -9.12 14.79
C PHE A 99 -3.72 -9.23 15.58
N PRO A 100 -4.73 -9.97 15.04
CA PRO A 100 -5.88 -10.38 15.84
C PRO A 100 -5.48 -11.15 17.11
N PRO A 101 -6.27 -11.10 18.18
CA PRO A 101 -5.99 -11.78 19.45
C PRO A 101 -5.70 -13.28 19.32
N THR A 102 -6.43 -14.00 18.46
CA THR A 102 -6.20 -15.44 18.24
C THR A 102 -4.85 -15.76 17.59
N LEU A 103 -4.15 -14.74 17.07
CA LEU A 103 -2.79 -14.79 16.55
C LEU A 103 -1.78 -14.12 17.51
N TYR A 104 -2.14 -14.01 18.78
CA TYR A 104 -1.33 -13.39 19.84
C TYR A 104 -1.05 -11.90 19.65
N GLY A 105 -1.93 -11.21 18.91
CA GLY A 105 -1.86 -9.77 18.73
C GLY A 105 -2.77 -8.98 19.66
N ARG A 106 -2.62 -7.66 19.61
CA ARG A 106 -3.37 -6.70 20.43
C ARG A 106 -4.38 -5.88 19.63
N GLY A 107 -4.49 -6.12 18.32
CA GLY A 107 -5.43 -5.45 17.42
C GLY A 107 -5.46 -3.93 17.51
N ARG A 108 -4.31 -3.27 17.67
CA ARG A 108 -4.25 -1.81 17.98
C ARG A 108 -4.68 -0.93 16.81
N ILE A 109 -4.36 -1.31 15.57
CA ILE A 109 -4.73 -0.53 14.39
C ILE A 109 -5.92 -1.19 13.73
N ASN A 110 -7.05 -0.47 13.76
CA ASN A 110 -8.30 -0.93 13.18
C ASN A 110 -8.68 -0.03 11.99
N PRO A 111 -8.69 -0.55 10.76
CA PRO A 111 -9.23 0.15 9.60
C PRO A 111 -10.67 0.61 9.84
N THR A 112 -11.02 1.78 9.33
CA THR A 112 -12.39 2.29 9.42
C THR A 112 -13.28 1.71 8.32
N GLN A 113 -14.59 1.70 8.53
CA GLN A 113 -15.56 1.33 7.50
C GLN A 113 -15.40 2.19 6.24
N ASN A 114 -15.18 3.49 6.40
CA ASN A 114 -14.97 4.40 5.26
C ASN A 114 -13.76 4.00 4.40
N LEU A 115 -12.67 3.51 5.02
CA LEU A 115 -11.54 3.00 4.27
C LEU A 115 -11.90 1.73 3.49
N VAL A 116 -12.67 0.81 4.09
CA VAL A 116 -13.14 -0.42 3.42
C VAL A 116 -14.06 -0.07 2.24
N GLU A 117 -14.96 0.88 2.40
CA GLU A 117 -15.86 1.35 1.35
C GLU A 117 -15.14 2.08 0.21
N ALA A 118 -14.00 2.71 0.49
CA ALA A 118 -13.20 3.38 -0.52
C ALA A 118 -12.53 2.43 -1.53
N PHE A 119 -12.39 1.15 -1.21
CA PHE A 119 -11.97 0.17 -2.20
C PHE A 119 -13.11 -0.05 -3.20
N PRO A 120 -12.87 0.07 -4.52
CA PRO A 120 -13.89 -0.19 -5.52
C PRO A 120 -14.19 -1.70 -5.67
N THR A 121 -15.09 -2.03 -6.57
CA THR A 121 -15.24 -3.41 -7.05
C THR A 121 -14.08 -3.81 -7.96
N SER A 122 -13.93 -5.09 -8.27
CA SER A 122 -12.90 -5.63 -9.16
C SER A 122 -12.96 -5.05 -10.58
N THR A 123 -14.10 -4.48 -10.96
CA THR A 123 -14.29 -3.76 -12.22
C THR A 123 -13.92 -2.27 -12.13
N GLY A 124 -13.49 -1.81 -10.96
CA GLY A 124 -13.00 -0.45 -10.74
C GLY A 124 -14.07 0.60 -10.44
N TYR A 125 -15.36 0.23 -10.43
CA TYR A 125 -16.43 1.14 -10.02
C TYR A 125 -16.50 1.26 -8.50
N PRO A 126 -16.70 2.48 -7.96
CA PRO A 126 -17.04 2.67 -6.55
C PRO A 126 -18.26 1.82 -6.16
N ILE A 127 -18.33 1.33 -4.94
CA ILE A 127 -19.45 0.49 -4.47
C ILE A 127 -20.79 1.21 -4.52
N THR A 128 -20.80 2.54 -4.52
CA THR A 128 -22.00 3.38 -4.64
C THR A 128 -22.45 3.61 -6.08
N ASP A 129 -21.65 3.22 -7.08
CA ASP A 129 -22.00 3.36 -8.50
C ASP A 129 -22.94 2.24 -8.90
N SER A 130 -24.02 2.57 -9.58
CA SER A 130 -25.03 1.58 -10.05
C SER A 130 -24.45 0.51 -10.99
N ARG A 131 -23.30 0.77 -11.62
CA ARG A 131 -22.58 -0.15 -12.51
C ARG A 131 -21.66 -1.10 -11.76
N SER A 132 -21.47 -0.90 -10.46
CA SER A 132 -20.51 -1.66 -9.65
C SER A 132 -20.89 -3.13 -9.47
N ALA A 133 -22.17 -3.46 -9.57
CA ALA A 133 -22.72 -4.77 -9.18
C ALA A 133 -22.34 -5.18 -7.74
N TYR A 134 -22.18 -4.19 -6.86
CA TYR A 134 -21.87 -4.42 -5.45
C TYR A 134 -23.04 -5.13 -4.76
N ASP A 135 -22.70 -6.20 -4.03
CA ASP A 135 -23.66 -6.98 -3.26
C ASP A 135 -23.47 -6.66 -1.76
N VAL A 136 -24.50 -6.08 -1.15
CA VAL A 136 -24.51 -5.69 0.26
C VAL A 136 -24.52 -6.89 1.20
N ASP A 137 -25.06 -8.03 0.77
CA ASP A 137 -25.10 -9.27 1.56
C ASP A 137 -23.78 -10.03 1.50
N HIS A 138 -22.93 -9.72 0.51
CA HIS A 138 -21.58 -10.25 0.35
C HIS A 138 -20.55 -9.12 0.15
N PRO A 139 -20.36 -8.25 1.17
CA PRO A 139 -19.69 -6.95 1.02
C PRO A 139 -18.19 -7.04 0.64
N TYR A 140 -17.60 -8.20 0.78
CA TYR A 140 -16.18 -8.45 0.44
C TYR A 140 -16.00 -9.20 -0.87
N ALA A 141 -17.09 -9.68 -1.49
CA ALA A 141 -17.02 -10.37 -2.78
C ALA A 141 -16.81 -9.40 -3.93
N ASN A 142 -16.04 -9.82 -4.94
CA ASN A 142 -15.82 -9.05 -6.17
C ASN A 142 -15.28 -7.62 -5.93
N ARG A 143 -14.47 -7.45 -4.90
CA ARG A 143 -13.82 -6.17 -4.55
C ARG A 143 -12.44 -6.07 -5.19
N ASP A 144 -11.91 -4.86 -5.20
CA ASP A 144 -10.51 -4.60 -5.48
C ASP A 144 -9.62 -5.58 -4.70
N PRO A 145 -8.72 -6.34 -5.36
CA PRO A 145 -7.89 -7.33 -4.68
C PRO A 145 -7.02 -6.75 -3.56
N ARG A 146 -6.76 -5.44 -3.57
CA ARG A 146 -6.02 -4.75 -2.51
C ARG A 146 -6.78 -4.69 -1.19
N LEU A 147 -8.11 -4.86 -1.20
CA LEU A 147 -8.87 -4.96 0.05
C LEU A 147 -8.36 -6.13 0.90
N ASP A 148 -8.32 -7.34 0.31
CA ASP A 148 -7.83 -8.54 0.99
C ASP A 148 -6.32 -8.52 1.28
N MET A 149 -5.56 -7.74 0.49
CA MET A 149 -4.12 -7.56 0.74
C MET A 149 -3.83 -6.67 1.95
N TYR A 150 -4.72 -5.72 2.26
CA TYR A 150 -4.43 -4.65 3.21
C TYR A 150 -5.23 -4.73 4.50
N ILE A 151 -6.37 -5.43 4.48
CA ILE A 151 -7.34 -5.47 5.57
C ILE A 151 -7.73 -6.91 5.86
N ILE A 152 -7.80 -7.25 7.14
CA ILE A 152 -8.46 -8.46 7.64
C ILE A 152 -9.88 -8.06 8.00
N HIS A 153 -10.85 -8.68 7.36
CA HIS A 153 -12.28 -8.53 7.59
C HIS A 153 -12.90 -9.86 8.01
N ASP A 154 -14.18 -9.90 8.29
CA ASP A 154 -14.87 -11.13 8.64
C ASP A 154 -14.74 -12.21 7.56
N GLY A 155 -14.39 -13.42 7.97
CA GLY A 155 -14.12 -14.56 7.07
C GLY A 155 -12.74 -14.56 6.36
N SER A 156 -11.91 -13.54 6.57
CA SER A 156 -10.56 -13.51 6.00
C SER A 156 -9.72 -14.69 6.48
N ARG A 157 -8.95 -15.29 5.57
CA ARG A 157 -7.92 -16.27 5.94
C ARG A 157 -6.58 -15.57 6.14
N TYR A 158 -6.00 -15.72 7.33
CA TYR A 158 -4.71 -15.16 7.68
C TYR A 158 -3.89 -16.12 8.53
N LYS A 159 -2.63 -16.35 8.20
CA LYS A 159 -1.75 -17.34 8.84
C LYS A 159 -2.41 -18.73 8.96
N GLY A 160 -3.14 -19.13 7.92
CA GLY A 160 -3.83 -20.44 7.87
C GLY A 160 -5.11 -20.53 8.70
N LYS A 161 -5.50 -19.48 9.44
CA LYS A 161 -6.75 -19.43 10.21
C LYS A 161 -7.79 -18.58 9.50
N GLU A 162 -9.05 -18.91 9.68
CA GLU A 162 -10.19 -18.03 9.38
C GLU A 162 -10.38 -17.07 10.55
N ILE A 163 -10.34 -15.78 10.26
CA ILE A 163 -10.54 -14.71 11.26
C ILE A 163 -12.00 -14.28 11.21
N LYS A 164 -12.69 -14.38 12.32
CA LYS A 164 -14.08 -13.98 12.45
C LYS A 164 -14.17 -12.71 13.27
N THR A 165 -14.68 -11.65 12.68
CA THR A 165 -14.82 -10.36 13.36
C THR A 165 -16.26 -10.07 13.78
N ASP A 166 -17.18 -10.99 13.52
CA ASP A 166 -18.59 -10.89 13.91
C ASP A 166 -18.78 -10.91 15.43
N ILE A 167 -19.91 -10.37 15.88
CA ILE A 167 -20.25 -10.28 17.30
C ILE A 167 -20.98 -11.53 17.84
N THR A 168 -21.44 -12.41 16.97
CA THR A 168 -22.33 -13.51 17.33
C THR A 168 -21.59 -14.80 17.66
N THR A 169 -20.44 -15.03 17.03
CA THR A 169 -19.65 -16.24 17.26
C THR A 169 -19.14 -16.31 18.70
N THR A 170 -19.53 -17.40 19.41
CA THR A 170 -19.12 -17.64 20.80
C THR A 170 -17.66 -18.05 20.88
N GLY A 171 -16.93 -17.59 21.89
CA GLY A 171 -15.50 -17.91 22.08
C GLY A 171 -14.57 -17.30 21.03
N ASN A 172 -15.04 -16.30 20.31
CA ASN A 172 -14.30 -15.61 19.28
C ASN A 172 -13.68 -14.31 19.84
N ASP A 173 -12.42 -14.37 20.23
CA ASP A 173 -11.69 -13.22 20.77
C ASP A 173 -11.36 -12.18 19.67
N ASP A 174 -11.43 -12.53 18.40
CA ASP A 174 -11.20 -11.60 17.28
C ASP A 174 -12.43 -10.74 16.95
N GLY A 175 -13.60 -11.09 17.51
CA GLY A 175 -14.85 -10.42 17.21
C GLY A 175 -14.92 -8.97 17.72
N LEU A 176 -15.74 -8.16 17.08
CA LEU A 176 -15.94 -6.74 17.41
C LEU A 176 -16.25 -6.55 18.90
N ASN A 177 -15.37 -5.82 19.62
CA ASN A 177 -15.51 -5.48 21.04
C ASN A 177 -15.59 -6.70 22.02
N LYS A 178 -15.12 -7.88 21.64
CA LYS A 178 -15.20 -9.08 22.48
C LYS A 178 -14.31 -8.99 23.71
N ILE A 179 -13.04 -8.64 23.53
CA ILE A 179 -12.06 -8.44 24.61
C ILE A 179 -11.33 -7.11 24.42
N SER A 180 -10.49 -6.74 25.38
CA SER A 180 -9.77 -5.45 25.35
C SER A 180 -8.85 -5.26 24.12
N THR A 181 -8.39 -6.35 23.55
CA THR A 181 -7.49 -6.39 22.38
C THR A 181 -8.21 -6.72 21.06
N SER A 182 -9.54 -6.90 21.09
CA SER A 182 -10.33 -7.11 19.86
C SER A 182 -10.52 -5.82 19.09
N THR A 183 -10.80 -5.96 17.80
CA THR A 183 -11.13 -4.84 16.92
C THR A 183 -12.29 -3.98 17.45
N ARG A 184 -12.21 -2.68 17.17
CA ARG A 184 -13.26 -1.68 17.47
C ARG A 184 -14.10 -1.32 16.25
N THR A 185 -13.72 -1.82 15.07
CA THR A 185 -14.37 -1.50 13.79
C THR A 185 -14.87 -2.72 13.03
N GLY A 186 -14.55 -3.94 13.48
CA GLY A 186 -14.77 -5.18 12.73
C GLY A 186 -13.63 -5.51 11.76
N TYR A 187 -12.56 -4.72 11.74
CA TYR A 187 -11.42 -4.88 10.86
C TYR A 187 -10.12 -4.88 11.63
N TYR A 188 -9.10 -5.57 11.06
CA TYR A 188 -7.71 -5.49 11.54
C TYR A 188 -6.81 -5.06 10.40
N MET A 189 -5.70 -4.41 10.73
CA MET A 189 -4.63 -4.10 9.80
C MET A 189 -4.00 -5.41 9.28
N LYS A 190 -3.74 -5.49 7.98
CA LYS A 190 -2.95 -6.55 7.34
C LYS A 190 -1.75 -5.98 6.60
N LYS A 191 -1.92 -4.82 5.98
CA LYS A 191 -0.86 -4.12 5.25
C LYS A 191 0.35 -3.89 6.17
N LEU A 192 1.55 -4.16 5.67
CA LEU A 192 2.83 -4.04 6.36
C LEU A 192 3.10 -5.09 7.44
N LEU A 193 2.20 -6.04 7.68
CA LEU A 193 2.43 -7.16 8.58
C LEU A 193 3.01 -8.36 7.82
N ARG A 194 3.82 -9.14 8.50
CA ARG A 194 4.47 -10.34 7.98
C ARG A 194 3.78 -11.59 8.51
N GLU A 195 3.24 -12.41 7.60
CA GLU A 195 2.59 -13.68 7.97
C GLU A 195 3.58 -14.72 8.53
N ASP A 196 4.85 -14.61 8.20
CA ASP A 196 5.91 -15.48 8.71
C ASP A 196 6.50 -15.04 10.07
N CYS A 197 6.01 -13.93 10.64
CA CYS A 197 6.27 -13.53 12.02
C CYS A 197 5.35 -14.28 12.97
N ASP A 198 5.86 -14.69 14.13
CA ASP A 198 5.07 -15.36 15.18
C ASP A 198 5.29 -14.71 16.54
N PRO A 199 4.30 -13.94 17.06
CA PRO A 199 4.39 -13.37 18.40
C PRO A 199 3.98 -14.32 19.53
N ASN A 200 3.64 -15.57 19.25
CA ASN A 200 3.29 -16.56 20.26
C ASN A 200 4.44 -16.74 21.27
N PRO A 201 4.24 -16.54 22.58
CA PRO A 201 5.30 -16.66 23.57
C PRO A 201 6.04 -18.01 23.59
N ASN A 202 5.39 -19.08 23.13
CA ASN A 202 5.97 -20.41 23.13
C ASN A 202 6.74 -20.76 21.83
N SER A 203 6.61 -19.95 20.77
CA SER A 203 7.20 -20.21 19.45
C SER A 203 7.63 -18.92 18.73
N GLN A 204 8.07 -17.93 19.48
CA GLN A 204 8.38 -16.60 18.95
C GLN A 204 9.34 -16.66 17.75
N ASN A 205 8.95 -15.97 16.68
CA ASN A 205 9.76 -15.82 15.47
C ASN A 205 9.61 -14.39 14.92
N ALA A 206 10.50 -13.51 15.36
CA ALA A 206 10.50 -12.11 14.91
C ALA A 206 11.03 -12.00 13.48
N LYS A 207 10.55 -11.01 12.76
CA LYS A 207 10.94 -10.71 11.38
C LYS A 207 11.34 -9.26 11.23
N TYR A 208 12.21 -9.00 10.25
CA TYR A 208 12.68 -7.64 10.02
C TYR A 208 11.63 -6.81 9.29
N HIS A 209 11.50 -5.56 9.72
CA HIS A 209 10.80 -4.50 9.03
C HIS A 209 11.77 -3.36 8.72
N TYR A 210 11.45 -2.62 7.68
CA TYR A 210 12.22 -1.46 7.26
C TYR A 210 11.28 -0.28 7.02
N PRO A 211 11.55 0.89 7.57
CA PRO A 211 10.80 2.08 7.20
C PRO A 211 11.08 2.41 5.74
N VAL A 212 10.04 2.43 4.92
CA VAL A 212 10.11 2.81 3.53
C VAL A 212 9.70 4.28 3.42
N TYR A 213 10.60 5.11 2.91
CA TYR A 213 10.38 6.54 2.77
C TYR A 213 9.79 6.91 1.41
N ILE A 214 10.29 6.30 0.33
CA ILE A 214 9.81 6.55 -1.03
C ILE A 214 9.71 5.22 -1.79
N ARG A 215 8.57 5.00 -2.43
CA ARG A 215 8.32 3.90 -3.36
C ARG A 215 8.19 4.42 -4.78
N TYR A 216 8.50 3.58 -5.77
CA TYR A 216 8.31 3.95 -7.17
C TYR A 216 6.85 4.26 -7.52
N THR A 217 5.88 3.54 -6.93
CA THR A 217 4.46 3.85 -7.14
C THR A 217 4.11 5.29 -6.77
N GLU A 218 4.73 5.86 -5.74
CA GLU A 218 4.53 7.28 -5.40
C GLU A 218 5.02 8.21 -6.51
N ILE A 219 6.19 7.91 -7.09
CA ILE A 219 6.73 8.72 -8.18
C ILE A 219 5.87 8.57 -9.44
N PHE A 220 5.34 7.38 -9.72
CA PHE A 220 4.36 7.18 -10.78
C PHE A 220 3.10 8.04 -10.57
N LEU A 221 2.57 8.11 -9.35
CA LEU A 221 1.42 8.95 -9.03
C LEU A 221 1.75 10.44 -9.14
N ASN A 222 2.93 10.88 -8.66
CA ASN A 222 3.40 12.26 -8.83
C ASN A 222 3.48 12.66 -10.30
N TYR A 223 4.01 11.75 -11.15
CA TYR A 223 4.02 11.98 -12.59
C TYR A 223 2.61 12.08 -13.16
N ALA A 224 1.73 11.13 -12.81
CA ALA A 224 0.37 11.10 -13.35
C ALA A 224 -0.43 12.35 -13.00
N GLU A 225 -0.32 12.85 -11.76
CA GLU A 225 -0.95 14.10 -11.34
C GLU A 225 -0.38 15.28 -12.12
N ALA A 226 0.94 15.45 -12.13
CA ALA A 226 1.58 16.56 -12.80
C ALA A 226 1.34 16.56 -14.31
N ALA A 227 1.42 15.40 -14.97
CA ALA A 227 1.20 15.25 -16.40
C ALA A 227 -0.27 15.51 -16.79
N ASN A 228 -1.22 15.08 -15.96
CA ASN A 228 -2.63 15.38 -16.16
C ASN A 228 -2.92 16.89 -16.15
N GLU A 229 -2.36 17.58 -15.16
CA GLU A 229 -2.52 19.03 -15.04
C GLU A 229 -1.80 19.81 -16.14
N ALA A 230 -0.64 19.33 -16.58
CA ALA A 230 0.16 19.99 -17.62
C ALA A 230 -0.39 19.76 -19.04
N TRP A 231 -0.80 18.54 -19.37
CA TRP A 231 -1.06 18.10 -20.73
C TRP A 231 -2.39 17.36 -20.92
N GLY A 232 -3.17 17.21 -19.85
CA GLY A 232 -4.38 16.41 -19.82
C GLY A 232 -4.10 14.89 -19.72
N PRO A 233 -5.15 14.08 -19.56
CA PRO A 233 -5.01 12.66 -19.19
C PRO A 233 -4.25 11.82 -20.21
N LYS A 234 -4.29 12.17 -21.49
CA LYS A 234 -3.63 11.43 -22.58
C LYS A 234 -2.44 12.17 -23.19
N GLY A 235 -2.17 13.41 -22.73
CA GLY A 235 -0.97 14.14 -23.10
C GLY A 235 0.25 13.61 -22.35
N SER A 236 1.41 13.64 -22.98
CA SER A 236 2.66 13.10 -22.41
C SER A 236 3.85 14.04 -22.53
N GLY A 237 3.65 15.26 -23.09
CA GLY A 237 4.78 16.13 -23.41
C GLY A 237 5.79 15.41 -24.32
N SER A 238 7.04 15.30 -23.86
CA SER A 238 8.11 14.58 -24.57
C SER A 238 8.33 13.14 -24.10
N HIS A 239 7.48 12.64 -23.18
CA HIS A 239 7.63 11.32 -22.57
C HIS A 239 6.85 10.23 -23.35
N ALA A 240 7.25 8.97 -23.15
CA ALA A 240 6.65 7.82 -23.85
C ALA A 240 5.33 7.32 -23.23
N TYR A 241 4.88 7.92 -22.14
CA TYR A 241 3.69 7.52 -21.39
C TYR A 241 2.93 8.74 -20.88
N SER A 242 1.62 8.64 -20.84
CA SER A 242 0.70 9.67 -20.33
C SER A 242 0.30 9.39 -18.86
N ALA A 243 -0.42 10.34 -18.26
CA ALA A 243 -1.06 10.13 -16.96
C ALA A 243 -2.00 8.91 -16.99
N TYR A 244 -2.79 8.76 -18.06
CA TYR A 244 -3.70 7.63 -18.26
C TYR A 244 -2.95 6.29 -18.27
N ASP A 245 -1.83 6.21 -19.02
CA ASP A 245 -1.02 4.99 -19.11
C ASP A 245 -0.49 4.56 -17.74
N VAL A 246 -0.04 5.51 -16.94
CA VAL A 246 0.45 5.27 -15.58
C VAL A 246 -0.66 4.74 -14.67
N ILE A 247 -1.80 5.42 -14.63
CA ILE A 247 -2.93 5.01 -13.79
C ILE A 247 -3.45 3.64 -14.24
N LYS A 248 -3.56 3.42 -15.56
CA LYS A 248 -3.94 2.12 -16.09
C LYS A 248 -2.99 1.01 -15.65
N ALA A 249 -1.68 1.22 -15.74
CA ALA A 249 -0.69 0.22 -15.33
C ALA A 249 -0.77 -0.09 -13.82
N ILE A 250 -1.03 0.91 -12.96
CA ILE A 250 -1.25 0.70 -11.53
C ILE A 250 -2.51 -0.11 -11.28
N ARG A 251 -3.59 0.15 -12.02
CA ARG A 251 -4.87 -0.59 -11.92
C ARG A 251 -4.71 -2.02 -12.41
N ASP A 252 -4.10 -2.23 -13.58
CA ASP A 252 -3.81 -3.56 -14.13
C ASP A 252 -2.98 -4.40 -13.15
N ARG A 253 -1.92 -3.81 -12.58
CA ARG A 253 -1.11 -4.45 -11.55
C ARG A 253 -1.92 -4.84 -10.31
N ALA A 254 -2.91 -4.05 -9.94
CA ALA A 254 -3.80 -4.34 -8.82
C ALA A 254 -4.84 -5.43 -9.13
N GLY A 255 -4.96 -5.84 -10.40
CA GLY A 255 -5.97 -6.80 -10.84
C GLY A 255 -7.35 -6.20 -11.05
N ILE A 256 -7.44 -4.88 -11.21
CA ILE A 256 -8.68 -4.18 -11.53
C ILE A 256 -8.89 -4.25 -13.04
N THR A 257 -9.98 -4.87 -13.47
CA THR A 257 -10.37 -4.91 -14.88
C THR A 257 -11.03 -3.59 -15.26
N ASP A 258 -10.46 -2.88 -16.23
CA ASP A 258 -11.13 -1.70 -16.79
C ASP A 258 -12.35 -2.12 -17.62
N VAL A 259 -13.50 -1.61 -17.23
CA VAL A 259 -14.78 -1.79 -17.95
C VAL A 259 -15.30 -0.46 -18.53
N ALA A 260 -14.44 0.52 -18.68
CA ALA A 260 -14.85 1.81 -19.25
C ALA A 260 -14.22 2.05 -20.60
#